data_6d1b29dd03d448682b0430398d59d8d3
#
_entry.id   6d1b29dd03d448682b0430398d59d8d3
#
_cell.length_a   1.000
_cell.length_b   1.000
_cell.length_c   1.000
_cell.angle_alpha   90.00
_cell.angle_beta   90.00
_cell.angle_gamma   90.00
#
_symmetry.space_group_name_H-M   'P 1'
#
loop_
_entity.id
_entity.type
_entity.pdbx_description
1 polymer ?
#
loop_
_entity_poly.entity_id
_entity_poly.type
_entity_poly.pdbx_seq_one_letter_code
_entity_poly.pdbx_strand_id
1 'polypeptide(L)'
;MKLIFAVHCHQPFGQLDAVLNEAIDRAYRPFIDVLERHPEMRVNAHYSGPLLEQLDDHPSGLLDLLVALGDQIEWMGGAMYEPILPAIPVRDRLEHLARMKSAINDRFGQDPSSAWIPERVWEPSLVDTLVQAGYSIVPLDDVHFERAGVEHLDRPYVVHHLDRLITAYPIAVDLRYAAPREDPEVLVDSLRHLHEHNPNGIAVLADDGEKYGLWTCLLYTSPSPRDARKY
;
A
#
# COMPACT_ATOMS: atom_id res chain seq x y z
N MET A 1 -2.24 -18.42 10.44
CA MET A 1 -2.03 -16.97 10.30
C MET A 1 -2.49 -16.52 8.92
N LYS A 2 -2.98 -15.30 8.79
CA LYS A 2 -3.29 -14.66 7.50
C LYS A 2 -2.24 -13.58 7.20
N LEU A 3 -1.82 -13.48 5.95
CA LEU A 3 -1.00 -12.38 5.46
C LEU A 3 -1.89 -11.44 4.64
N ILE A 4 -1.90 -10.16 4.98
CA ILE A 4 -2.43 -9.09 4.14
C ILE A 4 -1.23 -8.44 3.48
N PHE A 5 -1.19 -8.50 2.15
CA PHE A 5 -0.16 -7.84 1.36
C PHE A 5 -0.76 -6.65 0.63
N ALA A 6 -0.23 -5.47 0.89
CA ALA A 6 -0.67 -4.22 0.30
C ALA A 6 0.49 -3.47 -0.33
N VAL A 7 0.25 -2.89 -1.50
CA VAL A 7 1.22 -2.03 -2.18
C VAL A 7 0.66 -0.62 -2.35
N HIS A 8 1.51 0.36 -2.10
CA HIS A 8 1.26 1.76 -2.41
C HIS A 8 2.13 2.19 -3.57
N CYS A 9 1.53 2.70 -4.64
CA CYS A 9 2.24 3.17 -5.83
C CYS A 9 1.97 4.66 -6.04
N HIS A 10 3.03 5.43 -6.20
CA HIS A 10 2.94 6.89 -6.33
C HIS A 10 3.91 7.44 -7.37
N GLN A 11 3.39 8.26 -8.27
CA GLN A 11 4.21 9.14 -9.11
C GLN A 11 3.64 10.56 -9.00
N PRO A 12 4.49 11.57 -8.74
CA PRO A 12 4.02 12.93 -8.53
C PRO A 12 3.51 13.55 -9.83
N PHE A 13 2.70 14.58 -9.69
CA PHE A 13 2.24 15.39 -10.82
C PHE A 13 3.43 16.06 -11.51
N GLY A 14 3.43 16.05 -12.84
CA GLY A 14 4.50 16.66 -13.63
C GLY A 14 5.80 15.84 -13.64
N GLN A 15 5.74 14.57 -13.29
CA GLN A 15 6.85 13.65 -13.46
C GLN A 15 7.25 13.55 -14.94
N LEU A 16 8.53 13.39 -15.21
CA LEU A 16 9.03 13.16 -16.56
C LEU A 16 8.57 11.79 -17.06
N ASP A 17 8.10 11.72 -18.31
CA ASP A 17 7.66 10.47 -18.94
C ASP A 17 8.70 9.35 -18.83
N ALA A 18 9.99 9.69 -18.94
CA ALA A 18 11.07 8.71 -18.79
C ALA A 18 11.09 8.05 -17.40
N VAL A 19 10.78 8.78 -16.34
CA VAL A 19 10.73 8.26 -14.97
C VAL A 19 9.49 7.41 -14.75
N LEU A 20 8.34 7.85 -15.27
CA LEU A 20 7.11 7.04 -15.23
C LEU A 20 7.29 5.74 -16.02
N ASN A 21 7.86 5.80 -17.22
CA ASN A 21 8.16 4.60 -18.03
C ASN A 21 9.09 3.64 -17.29
N GLU A 22 10.14 4.15 -16.63
CA GLU A 22 11.04 3.31 -15.81
C GLU A 22 10.31 2.64 -14.67
N ALA A 23 9.40 3.34 -13.98
CA ALA A 23 8.58 2.76 -12.91
C ALA A 23 7.62 1.68 -13.43
N ILE A 24 6.99 1.92 -14.60
CA ILE A 24 6.12 0.95 -15.26
C ILE A 24 6.92 -0.31 -15.61
N ASP A 25 8.08 -0.17 -16.25
CA ASP A 25 8.84 -1.30 -16.77
C ASP A 25 9.53 -2.12 -15.65
N ARG A 26 9.97 -1.46 -14.58
CA ARG A 26 10.77 -2.10 -13.55
C ARG A 26 9.98 -2.52 -12.30
N ALA A 27 8.85 -1.87 -12.01
CA ALA A 27 8.07 -2.15 -10.82
C ALA A 27 6.64 -2.59 -11.14
N TYR A 28 5.85 -1.77 -11.83
CA TYR A 28 4.41 -2.00 -11.91
C TYR A 28 4.06 -3.18 -12.82
N ARG A 29 4.64 -3.24 -14.03
CA ARG A 29 4.39 -4.35 -14.96
C ARG A 29 4.90 -5.69 -14.42
N PRO A 30 6.13 -5.81 -13.90
CA PRO A 30 6.58 -7.06 -13.28
C PRO A 30 5.71 -7.53 -12.11
N PHE A 31 5.14 -6.60 -11.33
CA PHE A 31 4.20 -6.94 -10.26
C PHE A 31 2.89 -7.52 -10.82
N ILE A 32 2.33 -6.91 -11.87
CA ILE A 32 1.16 -7.44 -12.59
C ILE A 32 1.46 -8.82 -13.16
N ASP A 33 2.61 -9.00 -13.82
CA ASP A 33 3.04 -10.28 -14.39
C ASP A 33 3.12 -11.40 -13.33
N VAL A 34 3.47 -11.06 -12.08
CA VAL A 34 3.43 -12.01 -10.96
C VAL A 34 1.99 -12.38 -10.61
N LEU A 35 1.09 -11.41 -10.51
CA LEU A 35 -0.31 -11.66 -10.20
C LEU A 35 -1.00 -12.50 -11.29
N GLU A 36 -0.74 -12.22 -12.56
CA GLU A 36 -1.27 -13.01 -13.67
C GLU A 36 -0.82 -14.48 -13.63
N ARG A 37 0.43 -14.75 -13.21
CA ARG A 37 0.96 -16.10 -13.04
C ARG A 37 0.43 -16.82 -11.81
N HIS A 38 -0.10 -16.07 -10.84
CA HIS A 38 -0.58 -16.57 -9.56
C HIS A 38 -2.03 -16.11 -9.31
N PRO A 39 -3.01 -16.67 -10.07
CA PRO A 39 -4.41 -16.24 -9.97
C PRO A 39 -5.06 -16.52 -8.61
N GLU A 40 -4.42 -17.35 -7.77
CA GLU A 40 -4.83 -17.61 -6.40
C GLU A 40 -4.47 -16.48 -5.42
N MET A 41 -3.52 -15.60 -5.79
CA MET A 41 -3.11 -14.49 -4.93
C MET A 41 -4.17 -13.39 -4.94
N ARG A 42 -4.36 -12.80 -3.76
CA ARG A 42 -5.15 -11.59 -3.55
C ARG A 42 -4.26 -10.55 -2.89
N VAL A 43 -4.32 -9.31 -3.37
CA VAL A 43 -3.52 -8.21 -2.84
C VAL A 43 -4.39 -6.98 -2.65
N ASN A 44 -3.99 -6.10 -1.74
CA ASN A 44 -4.54 -4.77 -1.65
C ASN A 44 -3.62 -3.80 -2.42
N ALA A 45 -4.18 -2.87 -3.16
CA ALA A 45 -3.40 -1.86 -3.87
C ALA A 45 -3.97 -0.45 -3.70
N HIS A 46 -3.09 0.49 -3.46
CA HIS A 46 -3.36 1.91 -3.54
C HIS A 46 -2.47 2.52 -4.62
N TYR A 47 -3.07 3.07 -5.65
CA TYR A 47 -2.37 3.90 -6.65
C TYR A 47 -2.80 5.34 -6.42
N SER A 48 -1.85 6.26 -6.25
CA SER A 48 -2.18 7.67 -6.03
C SER A 48 -2.97 8.27 -7.20
N GLY A 49 -3.78 9.28 -6.92
CA GLY A 49 -4.56 9.94 -7.96
C GLY A 49 -3.70 10.47 -9.12
N PRO A 50 -2.57 11.16 -8.87
CA PRO A 50 -1.66 11.58 -9.94
C PRO A 50 -1.15 10.42 -10.81
N LEU A 51 -0.86 9.26 -10.21
CA LEU A 51 -0.45 8.09 -10.97
C LEU A 51 -1.60 7.54 -11.82
N LEU A 52 -2.80 7.40 -11.25
CA LEU A 52 -3.97 6.94 -12.00
C LEU A 52 -4.29 7.85 -13.18
N GLU A 53 -4.28 9.18 -12.97
CA GLU A 53 -4.50 10.17 -14.05
C GLU A 53 -3.44 10.09 -15.14
N GLN A 54 -2.18 9.83 -14.79
CA GLN A 54 -1.10 9.64 -15.77
C GLN A 54 -1.24 8.32 -16.55
N LEU A 55 -1.87 7.31 -15.97
CA LEU A 55 -2.06 6.00 -16.60
C LEU A 55 -3.29 5.95 -17.52
N ASP A 56 -4.27 6.87 -17.37
CA ASP A 56 -5.53 6.85 -18.13
C ASP A 56 -5.30 6.78 -19.65
N ASP A 57 -4.39 7.59 -20.18
CA ASP A 57 -4.07 7.65 -21.61
C ASP A 57 -2.64 7.17 -21.93
N HIS A 58 -1.99 6.49 -20.98
CA HIS A 58 -0.60 6.08 -21.13
C HIS A 58 -0.46 4.93 -22.13
N PRO A 59 0.46 5.03 -23.12
CA PRO A 59 0.59 4.02 -24.20
C PRO A 59 1.03 2.64 -23.72
N SER A 60 1.44 2.49 -22.46
CA SER A 60 1.81 1.18 -21.88
C SER A 60 0.64 0.22 -21.78
N GLY A 61 -0.60 0.70 -21.75
CA GLY A 61 -1.79 -0.10 -21.45
C GLY A 61 -1.82 -0.67 -20.04
N LEU A 62 -1.06 -0.10 -19.10
CA LEU A 62 -0.94 -0.63 -17.74
C LEU A 62 -2.29 -0.63 -17.02
N LEU A 63 -3.11 0.41 -17.25
CA LEU A 63 -4.42 0.50 -16.63
C LEU A 63 -5.33 -0.65 -17.06
N ASP A 64 -5.32 -1.01 -18.34
CA ASP A 64 -6.12 -2.14 -18.86
C ASP A 64 -5.70 -3.47 -18.22
N LEU A 65 -4.40 -3.66 -18.00
CA LEU A 65 -3.88 -4.84 -17.29
C LEU A 65 -4.34 -4.87 -15.82
N LEU A 66 -4.32 -3.74 -15.14
CA LEU A 66 -4.83 -3.63 -13.76
C LEU A 66 -6.33 -3.94 -13.69
N VAL A 67 -7.10 -3.44 -14.64
CA VAL A 67 -8.55 -3.75 -14.76
C VAL A 67 -8.77 -5.25 -15.00
N ALA A 68 -7.95 -5.87 -15.86
CA ALA A 68 -8.06 -7.29 -16.19
C ALA A 68 -7.80 -8.23 -15.00
N LEU A 69 -7.01 -7.80 -14.00
CA LEU A 69 -6.80 -8.57 -12.77
C LEU A 69 -8.06 -8.72 -11.91
N GLY A 70 -9.04 -7.84 -12.08
CA GLY A 70 -10.36 -7.95 -11.43
C GLY A 70 -10.27 -8.13 -9.91
N ASP A 71 -10.85 -9.22 -9.41
CA ASP A 71 -10.92 -9.52 -7.97
C ASP A 71 -9.57 -9.93 -7.34
N GLN A 72 -8.49 -10.04 -8.10
CA GLN A 72 -7.16 -10.26 -7.51
C GLN A 72 -6.66 -9.01 -6.78
N ILE A 73 -7.16 -7.84 -7.15
CA ILE A 73 -6.83 -6.58 -6.49
C ILE A 73 -8.06 -6.08 -5.73
N GLU A 74 -7.93 -5.93 -4.42
CA GLU A 74 -8.83 -5.12 -3.61
C GLU A 74 -8.26 -3.70 -3.52
N TRP A 75 -8.93 -2.77 -4.16
CA TRP A 75 -8.47 -1.38 -4.23
C TRP A 75 -8.65 -0.67 -2.90
N MET A 76 -7.61 0.03 -2.48
CA MET A 76 -7.61 0.92 -1.34
C MET A 76 -7.78 2.36 -1.84
N GLY A 77 -8.67 3.11 -1.20
CA GLY A 77 -8.75 4.54 -1.40
C GLY A 77 -7.73 5.30 -0.56
N GLY A 78 -7.94 6.58 -0.40
CA GLY A 78 -7.05 7.49 0.32
C GLY A 78 -7.28 8.92 -0.14
N ALA A 79 -6.32 9.79 0.08
CA ALA A 79 -6.38 11.16 -0.42
C ALA A 79 -5.93 11.24 -1.88
N MET A 80 -6.74 11.82 -2.77
CA MET A 80 -6.48 11.87 -4.23
C MET A 80 -5.08 12.36 -4.59
N TYR A 81 -4.59 13.43 -3.98
CA TYR A 81 -3.27 14.02 -4.26
C TYR A 81 -2.30 13.94 -3.08
N GLU A 82 -2.56 13.02 -2.17
CA GLU A 82 -1.71 12.65 -1.04
C GLU A 82 -1.19 13.79 -0.15
N PRO A 83 -2.02 14.79 0.19
CA PRO A 83 -1.63 15.76 1.21
C PRO A 83 -1.50 15.06 2.56
N ILE A 84 -0.68 15.61 3.43
CA ILE A 84 -0.68 15.22 4.85
C ILE A 84 -2.04 15.60 5.43
N LEU A 85 -2.95 14.64 5.55
CA LEU A 85 -4.34 14.87 5.91
C LEU A 85 -4.52 15.72 7.16
N PRO A 86 -3.78 15.48 8.28
CA PRO A 86 -3.89 16.35 9.45
C PRO A 86 -3.55 17.82 9.20
N ALA A 87 -2.73 18.11 8.20
CA ALA A 87 -2.23 19.46 7.92
C ALA A 87 -3.18 20.31 7.05
N ILE A 88 -4.27 19.73 6.52
CA ILE A 88 -5.22 20.44 5.68
C ILE A 88 -6.61 20.53 6.32
N PRO A 89 -7.46 21.52 5.93
CA PRO A 89 -8.81 21.67 6.45
C PRO A 89 -9.69 20.43 6.23
N VAL A 90 -10.60 20.14 7.15
CA VAL A 90 -11.50 18.97 7.08
C VAL A 90 -12.29 18.92 5.77
N ARG A 91 -12.77 20.08 5.28
CA ARG A 91 -13.47 20.14 3.98
C ARG A 91 -12.62 19.60 2.85
N ASP A 92 -11.35 19.98 2.81
CA ASP A 92 -10.43 19.56 1.75
C ASP A 92 -10.04 18.08 1.91
N ARG A 93 -9.89 17.58 3.15
CA ARG A 93 -9.73 16.14 3.42
C ARG A 93 -10.88 15.32 2.81
N LEU A 94 -12.13 15.73 3.08
CA LEU A 94 -13.32 15.05 2.57
C LEU A 94 -13.38 15.06 1.05
N GLU A 95 -13.02 16.17 0.42
CA GLU A 95 -12.97 16.29 -1.04
C GLU A 95 -11.94 15.33 -1.65
N HIS A 96 -10.72 15.30 -1.11
CA HIS A 96 -9.68 14.37 -1.55
C HIS A 96 -10.12 12.90 -1.43
N LEU A 97 -10.71 12.53 -0.30
CA LEU A 97 -11.18 11.17 -0.05
C LEU A 97 -12.32 10.75 -0.99
N ALA A 98 -13.28 11.65 -1.22
CA ALA A 98 -14.41 11.39 -2.11
C ALA A 98 -13.95 11.27 -3.58
N ARG A 99 -13.05 12.15 -4.05
CA ARG A 99 -12.48 12.08 -5.40
C ARG A 99 -11.76 10.76 -5.64
N MET A 100 -11.00 10.27 -4.66
CA MET A 100 -10.28 9.00 -4.79
C MET A 100 -11.26 7.83 -4.89
N LYS A 101 -12.32 7.80 -4.08
CA LYS A 101 -13.37 6.77 -4.21
C LYS A 101 -13.99 6.76 -5.60
N SER A 102 -14.35 7.95 -6.13
CA SER A 102 -14.88 8.07 -7.49
C SER A 102 -13.87 7.59 -8.53
N ALA A 103 -12.62 8.01 -8.42
CA ALA A 103 -11.56 7.62 -9.35
C ALA A 103 -11.33 6.11 -9.42
N ILE A 104 -11.44 5.41 -8.28
CA ILE A 104 -11.34 3.95 -8.22
C ILE A 104 -12.61 3.29 -8.77
N ASN A 105 -13.80 3.80 -8.40
CA ASN A 105 -15.06 3.25 -8.88
C ASN A 105 -15.18 3.36 -10.40
N ASP A 106 -14.82 4.52 -10.97
CA ASP A 106 -14.91 4.78 -12.40
C ASP A 106 -13.99 3.88 -13.24
N ARG A 107 -12.81 3.50 -12.71
CA ARG A 107 -11.81 2.69 -13.42
C ARG A 107 -11.97 1.21 -13.18
N PHE A 108 -12.25 0.80 -11.93
CA PHE A 108 -12.21 -0.58 -11.49
C PHE A 108 -13.55 -1.14 -11.01
N GLY A 109 -14.60 -0.32 -10.96
CA GLY A 109 -15.93 -0.72 -10.50
C GLY A 109 -16.00 -1.09 -9.01
N GLN A 110 -15.01 -0.72 -8.20
CA GLN A 110 -14.96 -1.01 -6.77
C GLN A 110 -15.23 0.24 -5.94
N ASP A 111 -15.91 0.08 -4.81
CA ASP A 111 -16.07 1.11 -3.78
C ASP A 111 -15.17 0.79 -2.58
N PRO A 112 -13.98 1.40 -2.48
CA PRO A 112 -12.99 1.01 -1.48
C PRO A 112 -13.48 1.32 -0.06
N SER A 113 -13.37 0.33 0.81
CA SER A 113 -13.66 0.44 2.24
C SER A 113 -12.43 0.75 3.08
N SER A 114 -11.24 0.52 2.54
CA SER A 114 -9.95 0.79 3.19
C SER A 114 -9.28 2.03 2.61
N ALA A 115 -8.54 2.76 3.45
CA ALA A 115 -7.83 3.96 3.05
C ALA A 115 -6.33 3.87 3.35
N TRP A 116 -5.50 4.18 2.36
CA TRP A 116 -4.09 4.49 2.56
C TRP A 116 -3.95 5.90 3.16
N ILE A 117 -3.14 6.03 4.19
CA ILE A 117 -2.87 7.33 4.81
C ILE A 117 -1.54 7.85 4.30
N PRO A 118 -1.52 9.01 3.61
CA PRO A 118 -0.30 9.60 3.07
C PRO A 118 0.79 9.74 4.14
N GLU A 119 2.00 9.30 3.80
CA GLU A 119 3.15 9.25 4.71
C GLU A 119 2.89 8.56 6.05
N ARG A 120 1.75 7.86 6.17
CA ARG A 120 1.25 7.20 7.38
C ARG A 120 1.16 8.13 8.59
N VAL A 121 0.97 9.44 8.32
CA VAL A 121 0.78 10.45 9.37
C VAL A 121 -0.63 10.35 9.94
N TRP A 122 -0.71 9.86 11.15
CA TRP A 122 -1.96 9.56 11.82
C TRP A 122 -2.23 10.48 13.00
N GLU A 123 -3.49 10.90 13.13
CA GLU A 123 -4.06 11.46 14.36
C GLU A 123 -5.51 10.98 14.55
N PRO A 124 -6.01 10.82 15.80
CA PRO A 124 -7.34 10.28 16.07
C PRO A 124 -8.48 11.04 15.38
N SER A 125 -8.34 12.35 15.14
CA SER A 125 -9.36 13.17 14.45
C SER A 125 -9.64 12.72 13.02
N LEU A 126 -8.71 11.97 12.39
CA LEU A 126 -8.92 11.41 11.07
C LEU A 126 -10.02 10.35 11.03
N VAL A 127 -10.35 9.71 12.15
CA VAL A 127 -11.46 8.76 12.25
C VAL A 127 -12.77 9.39 11.76
N ASP A 128 -13.07 10.62 12.21
CA ASP A 128 -14.30 11.30 11.80
C ASP A 128 -14.34 11.55 10.31
N THR A 129 -13.22 12.02 9.76
CA THR A 129 -13.13 12.34 8.34
C THR A 129 -13.21 11.09 7.46
N LEU A 130 -12.48 10.02 7.82
CA LEU A 130 -12.47 8.76 7.08
C LEU A 130 -13.84 8.09 7.10
N VAL A 131 -14.48 8.00 8.27
CA VAL A 131 -15.81 7.40 8.39
C VAL A 131 -16.86 8.23 7.65
N GLN A 132 -16.78 9.56 7.71
CA GLN A 132 -17.68 10.44 6.95
C GLN A 132 -17.51 10.26 5.44
N ALA A 133 -16.29 10.00 4.97
CA ALA A 133 -16.00 9.70 3.56
C ALA A 133 -16.32 8.24 3.17
N GLY A 134 -16.85 7.41 4.10
CA GLY A 134 -17.29 6.04 3.84
C GLY A 134 -16.16 5.01 3.91
N TYR A 135 -15.06 5.31 4.59
CA TYR A 135 -14.02 4.34 4.90
C TYR A 135 -14.24 3.72 6.28
N SER A 136 -13.90 2.44 6.42
CA SER A 136 -14.06 1.67 7.65
C SER A 136 -12.79 0.96 8.10
N ILE A 137 -11.76 0.95 7.26
CA ILE A 137 -10.49 0.23 7.50
C ILE A 137 -9.32 1.16 7.19
N VAL A 138 -8.27 1.06 8.02
CA VAL A 138 -7.00 1.76 7.80
C VAL A 138 -5.81 0.92 8.27
N PRO A 139 -4.80 0.68 7.44
CA PRO A 139 -3.51 0.19 7.89
C PRO A 139 -2.68 1.35 8.45
N LEU A 140 -2.04 1.14 9.59
CA LEU A 140 -1.19 2.13 10.26
C LEU A 140 0.09 1.46 10.74
N ASP A 141 1.21 2.19 10.75
CA ASP A 141 2.47 1.68 11.28
C ASP A 141 2.29 1.22 12.74
N ASP A 142 2.91 0.09 13.08
CA ASP A 142 2.86 -0.55 14.40
C ASP A 142 3.22 0.38 15.55
N VAL A 143 4.11 1.34 15.32
CA VAL A 143 4.52 2.36 16.30
C VAL A 143 3.34 3.15 16.88
N HIS A 144 2.26 3.33 16.13
CA HIS A 144 1.07 4.02 16.63
C HIS A 144 0.35 3.18 17.69
N PHE A 145 0.33 1.87 17.52
CA PHE A 145 -0.27 0.92 18.46
C PHE A 145 0.59 0.75 19.71
N GLU A 146 1.90 0.62 19.55
CA GLU A 146 2.87 0.55 20.65
C GLU A 146 2.77 1.78 21.56
N ARG A 147 2.72 2.98 20.98
CA ARG A 147 2.51 4.23 21.72
C ARG A 147 1.17 4.30 22.44
N ALA A 148 0.16 3.59 21.95
CA ALA A 148 -1.12 3.44 22.63
C ALA A 148 -1.11 2.33 23.68
N GLY A 149 0.03 1.68 23.95
CA GLY A 149 0.17 0.62 24.94
C GLY A 149 -0.37 -0.74 24.48
N VAL A 150 -0.46 -0.95 23.16
CA VAL A 150 -0.88 -2.22 22.57
C VAL A 150 0.32 -3.18 22.50
N GLU A 151 0.17 -4.37 23.07
CA GLU A 151 1.23 -5.39 23.12
C GLU A 151 1.16 -6.38 21.94
N HIS A 152 -0.03 -6.61 21.38
CA HIS A 152 -0.25 -7.60 20.33
C HIS A 152 -0.48 -6.90 18.98
N LEU A 153 0.46 -7.03 18.05
CA LEU A 153 0.41 -6.36 16.73
C LEU A 153 -0.07 -7.30 15.61
N ASP A 154 -0.57 -8.46 15.99
CA ASP A 154 -0.99 -9.55 15.08
C ASP A 154 -2.52 -9.63 14.89
N ARG A 155 -3.24 -8.53 15.14
CA ARG A 155 -4.70 -8.44 15.04
C ARG A 155 -5.17 -7.03 14.76
N PRO A 156 -6.40 -6.84 14.21
CA PRO A 156 -6.98 -5.52 14.06
C PRO A 156 -7.45 -4.95 15.39
N TYR A 157 -7.54 -3.63 15.43
CA TYR A 157 -8.05 -2.86 16.56
C TYR A 157 -9.15 -1.90 16.12
N VAL A 158 -10.10 -1.64 17.00
CA VAL A 158 -11.08 -0.59 16.78
C VAL A 158 -10.54 0.70 17.39
N VAL A 159 -10.36 1.71 16.56
CA VAL A 159 -10.02 3.06 17.00
C VAL A 159 -11.29 3.85 17.12
N HIS A 160 -11.50 4.41 18.31
CA HIS A 160 -12.66 5.21 18.65
C HIS A 160 -12.28 6.69 18.75
N HIS A 161 -13.01 7.54 18.08
CA HIS A 161 -12.93 8.99 18.24
C HIS A 161 -14.35 9.57 18.24
N LEU A 162 -14.69 10.31 19.30
CA LEU A 162 -16.05 10.80 19.56
C LEU A 162 -17.09 9.66 19.46
N ASP A 163 -18.02 9.72 18.53
CA ASP A 163 -19.07 8.72 18.28
C ASP A 163 -18.79 7.80 17.08
N ARG A 164 -17.59 7.85 16.53
CA ARG A 164 -17.20 7.11 15.32
C ARG A 164 -16.12 6.07 15.59
N LEU A 165 -16.15 5.02 14.78
CA LEU A 165 -15.26 3.87 14.88
C LEU A 165 -14.64 3.58 13.53
N ILE A 166 -13.35 3.21 13.52
CA ILE A 166 -12.66 2.67 12.36
C ILE A 166 -11.83 1.45 12.77
N THR A 167 -11.70 0.47 11.90
CA THR A 167 -10.83 -0.68 12.13
C THR A 167 -9.42 -0.36 11.65
N ALA A 168 -8.45 -0.43 12.54
CA ALA A 168 -7.04 -0.22 12.23
C ALA A 168 -6.25 -1.53 12.28
N TYR A 169 -5.41 -1.74 11.27
CA TYR A 169 -4.53 -2.90 11.16
C TYR A 169 -3.07 -2.46 11.35
N PRO A 170 -2.33 -3.04 12.31
CA PRO A 170 -0.90 -2.77 12.46
C PRO A 170 -0.12 -3.25 11.23
N ILE A 171 0.63 -2.36 10.60
CA ILE A 171 1.62 -2.72 9.58
C ILE A 171 2.85 -3.24 10.31
N ALA A 172 3.29 -4.46 9.99
CA ALA A 172 4.50 -5.03 10.55
C ALA A 172 5.73 -4.39 9.92
N VAL A 173 6.30 -3.40 10.60
CA VAL A 173 7.43 -2.60 10.10
C VAL A 173 8.65 -3.46 9.81
N ASP A 174 8.92 -4.49 10.60
CA ASP A 174 10.02 -5.41 10.35
C ASP A 174 9.86 -6.17 9.03
N LEU A 175 8.64 -6.66 8.71
CA LEU A 175 8.36 -7.31 7.43
C LEU A 175 8.51 -6.33 6.26
N ARG A 176 8.07 -5.10 6.45
CA ARG A 176 8.16 -4.02 5.45
C ARG A 176 9.61 -3.68 5.10
N TYR A 177 10.52 -3.72 6.06
CA TYR A 177 11.94 -3.49 5.80
C TYR A 177 12.66 -4.72 5.26
N ALA A 178 12.25 -5.92 5.64
CA ALA A 178 12.83 -7.16 5.17
C ALA A 178 12.43 -7.46 3.70
N ALA A 179 11.16 -7.33 3.37
CA ALA A 179 10.58 -7.78 2.10
C ALA A 179 11.34 -7.35 0.84
N PRO A 180 11.75 -6.07 0.65
CA PRO A 180 12.47 -5.67 -0.56
C PRO A 180 13.99 -5.78 -0.47
N ARG A 181 14.55 -6.07 0.70
CA ARG A 181 16.00 -5.92 0.96
C ARG A 181 16.70 -7.20 1.33
N GLU A 182 16.00 -8.09 2.03
CA GLU A 182 16.54 -9.34 2.49
C GLU A 182 16.27 -10.45 1.49
N ASP A 183 16.97 -11.58 1.64
CA ASP A 183 16.67 -12.78 0.90
C ASP A 183 15.21 -13.20 1.15
N PRO A 184 14.44 -13.59 0.12
CA PRO A 184 13.05 -14.02 0.29
C PRO A 184 12.85 -15.10 1.36
N GLU A 185 13.85 -15.96 1.60
CA GLU A 185 13.80 -16.96 2.66
C GLU A 185 13.73 -16.33 4.06
N VAL A 186 14.40 -15.21 4.29
CA VAL A 186 14.34 -14.47 5.56
C VAL A 186 12.93 -13.98 5.84
N LEU A 187 12.25 -13.45 4.81
CA LEU A 187 10.85 -13.04 4.94
C LEU A 187 9.94 -14.23 5.25
N VAL A 188 10.12 -15.34 4.53
CA VAL A 188 9.36 -16.56 4.75
C VAL A 188 9.58 -17.11 6.15
N ASP A 189 10.81 -17.13 6.65
CA ASP A 189 11.13 -17.58 8.02
C ASP A 189 10.52 -16.65 9.07
N SER A 190 10.53 -15.34 8.85
CA SER A 190 9.85 -14.37 9.72
C SER A 190 8.33 -14.64 9.78
N LEU A 191 7.71 -14.93 8.64
CA LEU A 191 6.28 -15.28 8.58
C LEU A 191 5.99 -16.64 9.26
N ARG A 192 6.87 -17.64 9.13
CA ARG A 192 6.76 -18.92 9.86
C ARG A 192 6.82 -18.69 11.36
N HIS A 193 7.79 -17.90 11.82
CA HIS A 193 7.94 -17.58 13.23
C HIS A 193 6.69 -16.89 13.80
N LEU A 194 6.13 -15.90 13.09
CA LEU A 194 4.86 -15.26 13.46
C LEU A 194 3.71 -16.27 13.50
N HIS A 195 3.66 -17.21 12.54
CA HIS A 195 2.64 -18.25 12.52
C HIS A 195 2.74 -19.21 13.70
N GLU A 196 3.96 -19.60 14.08
CA GLU A 196 4.20 -20.48 15.23
C GLU A 196 3.74 -19.82 16.54
N HIS A 197 3.95 -18.50 16.69
CA HIS A 197 3.52 -17.75 17.87
C HIS A 197 2.01 -17.55 17.93
N ASN A 198 1.37 -17.25 16.78
CA ASN A 198 -0.08 -17.10 16.69
C ASN A 198 -0.63 -17.62 15.35
N PRO A 199 -1.03 -18.91 15.29
CA PRO A 199 -1.61 -19.50 14.07
C PRO A 199 -2.86 -18.78 13.55
N ASN A 200 -3.58 -18.06 14.41
CA ASN A 200 -4.79 -17.30 14.06
C ASN A 200 -4.55 -15.80 13.86
N GLY A 201 -3.30 -15.37 13.96
CA GLY A 201 -2.91 -13.98 13.82
C GLY A 201 -3.05 -13.45 12.38
N ILE A 202 -2.91 -12.15 12.24
CA ILE A 202 -2.87 -11.42 10.98
C ILE A 202 -1.58 -10.64 10.94
N ALA A 203 -0.77 -10.87 9.91
CA ALA A 203 0.39 -10.03 9.59
C ALA A 203 0.03 -9.11 8.42
N VAL A 204 0.36 -7.84 8.52
CA VAL A 204 0.16 -6.86 7.44
C VAL A 204 1.53 -6.40 6.92
N LEU A 205 1.82 -6.75 5.69
CA LEU A 205 2.94 -6.22 4.93
C LEU A 205 2.40 -5.17 3.95
N ALA A 206 2.61 -3.90 4.25
CA ALA A 206 2.16 -2.80 3.42
C ALA A 206 3.33 -1.86 3.13
N ASP A 207 3.71 -1.71 1.87
CA ASP A 207 4.90 -0.97 1.48
C ASP A 207 4.75 -0.31 0.10
N ASP A 208 5.73 0.55 -0.24
CA ASP A 208 5.78 1.21 -1.54
C ASP A 208 6.08 0.19 -2.63
N GLY A 209 5.23 0.15 -3.66
CA GLY A 209 5.34 -0.81 -4.78
C GLY A 209 6.61 -0.62 -5.59
N GLU A 210 7.14 0.60 -5.66
CA GLU A 210 8.38 0.94 -6.35
C GLU A 210 9.61 0.24 -5.76
N LYS A 211 9.56 -0.15 -4.49
CA LYS A 211 10.66 -0.89 -3.85
C LYS A 211 10.88 -2.27 -4.46
N TYR A 212 9.84 -2.86 -5.05
CA TYR A 212 9.89 -4.20 -5.63
C TYR A 212 10.45 -4.25 -7.05
N GLY A 213 11.19 -3.25 -7.48
CA GLY A 213 11.84 -3.27 -8.80
C GLY A 213 12.56 -1.99 -9.18
N LEU A 214 12.05 -0.82 -8.75
CA LEU A 214 12.64 0.46 -9.16
C LEU A 214 13.76 0.91 -8.22
N TRP A 215 13.56 0.73 -6.91
CA TRP A 215 14.56 1.19 -5.94
C TRP A 215 15.56 0.07 -5.63
N THR A 216 15.87 -0.25 -4.41
CA THR A 216 16.83 -1.30 -4.08
C THR A 216 16.13 -2.65 -3.95
N CYS A 217 16.11 -3.47 -4.98
CA CYS A 217 15.64 -4.84 -4.89
C CYS A 217 16.81 -5.80 -5.08
N LEU A 218 16.93 -6.82 -4.23
CA LEU A 218 17.95 -7.88 -4.34
C LEU A 218 17.94 -8.59 -5.70
N LEU A 219 16.80 -8.63 -6.38
CA LEU A 219 16.68 -9.19 -7.72
C LEU A 219 17.52 -8.43 -8.77
N TYR A 220 17.91 -7.19 -8.48
CA TYR A 220 18.72 -6.34 -9.36
C TYR A 220 20.10 -5.99 -8.79
N THR A 221 20.38 -6.33 -7.53
CA THR A 221 21.70 -6.23 -6.93
C THR A 221 22.51 -7.53 -7.08
N SER A 222 22.54 -8.08 -8.29
CA SER A 222 23.70 -8.88 -8.65
C SER A 222 24.92 -7.96 -8.51
N PRO A 223 25.93 -8.28 -7.70
CA PRO A 223 27.07 -7.39 -7.51
C PRO A 223 27.64 -7.06 -8.88
N SER A 224 27.58 -5.78 -9.23
CA SER A 224 28.24 -5.30 -10.43
C SER A 224 29.72 -5.67 -10.32
N PRO A 225 30.39 -6.08 -11.40
CA PRO A 225 31.85 -6.27 -11.38
C PRO A 225 32.63 -5.06 -10.86
N ARG A 226 31.98 -3.88 -10.74
CA ARG A 226 32.53 -2.67 -10.14
C ARG A 226 32.48 -2.68 -8.60
N ASP A 227 31.56 -3.42 -8.00
CA ASP A 227 31.44 -3.52 -6.54
C ASP A 227 32.44 -4.52 -5.96
N ALA A 228 32.87 -5.50 -6.74
CA ALA A 228 33.92 -6.44 -6.38
C ALA A 228 35.33 -5.83 -6.20
N ARG A 229 35.50 -4.53 -6.47
CA ARG A 229 36.78 -3.82 -6.32
C ARG A 229 36.90 -2.98 -5.06
N LYS A 230 35.97 -3.10 -4.13
CA LYS A 230 35.94 -2.30 -2.87
C LYS A 230 36.27 -3.11 -1.60
N TYR A 231 36.82 -4.33 -1.77
CA TYR A 231 37.38 -5.11 -0.67
C TYR A 231 38.80 -5.56 -0.99
#